data_4ac95ffe67081604f100171c7af663c1
#
_entry.id   4ac95ffe67081604f100171c7af663c1
#
_cell.length_a   1.000
_cell.length_b   1.000
_cell.length_c   1.000
_cell.angle_alpha   90.00
_cell.angle_beta   90.00
_cell.angle_gamma   90.00
#
_symmetry.space_group_name_H-M   'P 1'
#
loop_
_entity.id
_entity.type
_entity.pdbx_description
1 polymer ?
#
loop_
_entity_poly.entity_id
_entity_poly.type
_entity_poly.pdbx_seq_one_letter_code
_entity_poly.pdbx_strand_id
1 'polypeptide(L)'
;MSNIPDNKLLLLINIPATHDTAANIMNPLAEDLARTQNLTIPELLNIGIRKLDIRIASFDSKEKEDEDVHTCHGIFDCYYIDENSTTRNLTYKHILLDIKNFLEENPSETVIIGTKSEKGDSSVNMKEPWKLWKNMLEI
;
A
#
# COMPACT_ATOMS: atom_id res chain seq x y z
N MET A 1 -10.53 -11.63 11.67
CA MET A 1 -11.94 -11.19 11.49
C MET A 1 -12.98 -12.32 11.72
N SER A 2 -12.57 -13.53 12.01
CA SER A 2 -13.43 -14.74 12.19
C SER A 2 -14.60 -14.60 13.17
N ASN A 3 -14.54 -13.66 14.11
CA ASN A 3 -15.61 -13.42 15.09
C ASN A 3 -16.67 -12.41 14.62
N ILE A 4 -16.54 -11.88 13.39
CA ILE A 4 -17.52 -10.93 12.82
C ILE A 4 -18.51 -11.75 11.99
N PRO A 5 -19.83 -11.65 12.23
CA PRO A 5 -20.82 -12.34 11.41
C PRO A 5 -20.73 -11.93 9.93
N ASP A 6 -20.81 -12.89 9.01
CA ASP A 6 -20.67 -12.66 7.57
C ASP A 6 -21.72 -11.69 6.99
N ASN A 7 -22.87 -11.59 7.64
CA ASN A 7 -23.95 -10.67 7.25
C ASN A 7 -23.81 -9.27 7.86
N LYS A 8 -22.74 -9.01 8.61
CA LYS A 8 -22.51 -7.69 9.19
C LYS A 8 -22.10 -6.70 8.10
N LEU A 9 -22.83 -5.61 7.99
CA LEU A 9 -22.48 -4.54 7.05
C LEU A 9 -21.14 -3.91 7.44
N LEU A 10 -20.25 -3.75 6.49
CA LEU A 10 -18.91 -3.15 6.68
C LEU A 10 -18.98 -1.77 7.32
N LEU A 11 -20.01 -0.99 7.00
CA LEU A 11 -20.28 0.34 7.58
C LEU A 11 -20.50 0.34 9.10
N LEU A 12 -20.83 -0.83 9.67
CA LEU A 12 -21.11 -0.98 11.10
C LEU A 12 -19.93 -1.58 11.87
N ILE A 13 -18.76 -1.64 11.24
CA ILE A 13 -17.53 -2.20 11.81
C ILE A 13 -16.51 -1.07 11.94
N ASN A 14 -15.97 -0.90 13.16
CA ASN A 14 -14.82 -0.03 13.37
C ASN A 14 -13.56 -0.75 12.91
N ILE A 15 -12.95 -0.25 11.84
CA ILE A 15 -11.76 -0.84 11.24
C ILE A 15 -10.57 0.06 11.53
N PRO A 16 -9.54 -0.42 12.26
CA PRO A 16 -8.31 0.33 12.47
C PRO A 16 -7.64 0.66 11.13
N ALA A 17 -7.28 1.92 10.96
CA ALA A 17 -6.75 2.46 9.71
C ALA A 17 -5.51 3.31 9.95
N THR A 18 -4.65 3.39 8.93
CA THR A 18 -3.51 4.32 8.91
C THR A 18 -3.62 5.27 7.73
N HIS A 19 -3.08 6.47 7.91
CA HIS A 19 -2.99 7.50 6.89
C HIS A 19 -1.60 7.47 6.25
N ASP A 20 -1.53 7.63 4.92
CA ASP A 20 -0.27 7.56 4.14
C ASP A 20 0.60 6.37 4.57
N THR A 21 0.01 5.19 4.51
CA THR A 21 0.50 3.96 5.14
C THR A 21 1.91 3.56 4.68
N ALA A 22 2.29 3.91 3.45
CA ALA A 22 3.59 3.60 2.86
C ALA A 22 4.73 4.52 3.35
N ALA A 23 4.42 5.64 3.99
CA ALA A 23 5.40 6.66 4.37
C ALA A 23 6.08 6.34 5.72
N ASN A 24 6.73 5.17 5.80
CA ASN A 24 7.50 4.70 6.94
C ASN A 24 8.98 5.07 6.82
N ILE A 25 9.60 4.85 5.66
CA ILE A 25 10.98 5.22 5.37
C ILE A 25 10.96 6.22 4.22
N MET A 26 11.49 7.40 4.47
CA MET A 26 11.52 8.51 3.55
C MET A 26 12.96 8.91 3.22
N ASN A 27 13.14 9.74 2.21
CA ASN A 27 14.44 10.39 2.00
C ASN A 27 14.83 11.17 3.27
N PRO A 28 16.08 11.11 3.73
CA PRO A 28 16.53 11.81 4.94
C PRO A 28 16.19 13.31 4.99
N LEU A 29 16.13 13.98 3.82
CA LEU A 29 15.74 15.40 3.74
C LEU A 29 14.24 15.62 3.92
N ALA A 30 13.43 14.58 3.78
CA ALA A 30 11.97 14.62 3.85
C ALA A 30 11.42 13.89 5.09
N GLU A 31 12.25 13.17 5.83
CA GLU A 31 11.82 12.29 6.91
C GLU A 31 10.99 13.05 7.96
N ASP A 32 11.49 14.19 8.41
CA ASP A 32 10.79 15.03 9.42
C ASP A 32 9.50 15.68 8.90
N LEU A 33 9.35 15.80 7.57
CA LEU A 33 8.23 16.50 6.95
C LEU A 33 7.17 15.56 6.37
N ALA A 34 7.56 14.37 5.97
CA ALA A 34 6.72 13.48 5.16
C ALA A 34 6.52 12.08 5.77
N ARG A 35 7.28 11.72 6.80
CA ARG A 35 7.10 10.45 7.50
C ARG A 35 5.82 10.48 8.33
N THR A 36 4.92 9.55 8.06
CA THR A 36 3.62 9.44 8.75
C THR A 36 3.51 8.16 9.57
N GLN A 37 4.37 7.17 9.33
CA GLN A 37 4.34 5.86 9.97
C GLN A 37 5.70 5.51 10.59
N ASN A 38 5.66 4.81 11.72
CA ASN A 38 6.85 4.27 12.39
C ASN A 38 7.05 2.78 12.14
N LEU A 39 6.03 2.11 11.63
CA LEU A 39 6.00 0.67 11.38
C LEU A 39 5.89 0.39 9.88
N THR A 40 6.46 -0.71 9.45
CA THR A 40 6.29 -1.27 8.11
C THR A 40 4.87 -1.80 7.91
N ILE A 41 4.47 -2.05 6.67
CA ILE A 41 3.13 -2.59 6.38
C ILE A 41 2.92 -3.97 7.03
N PRO A 42 3.85 -4.93 6.97
CA PRO A 42 3.71 -6.19 7.72
C PRO A 42 3.51 -6.00 9.23
N GLU A 43 4.28 -5.10 9.85
CA GLU A 43 4.13 -4.79 11.27
C GLU A 43 2.77 -4.17 11.59
N LEU A 44 2.28 -3.23 10.75
CA LEU A 44 0.96 -2.63 10.90
C LEU A 44 -0.16 -3.68 10.81
N LEU A 45 -0.07 -4.60 9.86
CA LEU A 45 -1.02 -5.71 9.73
C LEU A 45 -1.00 -6.62 10.96
N ASN A 46 0.18 -6.93 11.48
CA ASN A 46 0.37 -7.79 12.66
C ASN A 46 -0.20 -7.19 13.95
N ILE A 47 -0.18 -5.86 14.10
CA ILE A 47 -0.81 -5.17 15.24
C ILE A 47 -2.31 -4.91 15.06
N GLY A 48 -2.91 -5.34 13.94
CA GLY A 48 -4.36 -5.30 13.72
C GLY A 48 -4.88 -4.18 12.83
N ILE A 49 -4.01 -3.41 12.17
CA ILE A 49 -4.45 -2.48 11.11
C ILE A 49 -5.04 -3.28 9.96
N ARG A 50 -6.20 -2.86 9.45
CA ARG A 50 -6.93 -3.55 8.37
C ARG A 50 -7.39 -2.62 7.25
N LYS A 51 -7.18 -1.31 7.38
CA LYS A 51 -7.39 -0.35 6.30
C LYS A 51 -6.11 0.46 6.07
N LEU A 52 -5.62 0.41 4.85
CA LEU A 52 -4.39 1.06 4.40
C LEU A 52 -4.74 2.18 3.42
N ASP A 53 -4.18 3.37 3.63
CA ASP A 53 -4.25 4.50 2.71
C ASP A 53 -2.93 4.58 1.94
N ILE A 54 -2.92 4.10 0.69
CA ILE A 54 -1.73 4.01 -0.15
C ILE A 54 -1.73 5.12 -1.19
N ARG A 55 -0.69 5.92 -1.17
CA ARG A 55 -0.46 6.97 -2.15
C ARG A 55 0.58 6.52 -3.15
N ILE A 56 0.28 6.74 -4.43
CA ILE A 56 1.14 6.31 -5.52
C ILE A 56 1.50 7.50 -6.42
N ALA A 57 2.70 7.47 -6.99
CA ALA A 57 3.04 8.32 -8.10
C ALA A 57 2.17 7.93 -9.30
N SER A 58 1.67 8.90 -10.06
CA SER A 58 0.92 8.57 -11.25
C SER A 58 1.83 7.96 -12.31
N PHE A 59 1.24 7.07 -13.10
CA PHE A 59 1.89 6.51 -14.27
C PHE A 59 2.11 7.59 -15.33
N ASP A 60 3.31 7.75 -15.81
CA ASP A 60 3.50 8.26 -17.16
C ASP A 60 3.27 7.10 -18.12
N SER A 61 2.20 7.19 -18.91
CA SER A 61 1.72 6.14 -19.81
C SER A 61 2.69 5.75 -20.93
N LYS A 62 3.89 6.30 -20.92
CA LYS A 62 4.91 6.08 -21.96
C LYS A 62 6.07 5.20 -21.52
N GLU A 63 6.24 4.92 -20.23
CA GLU A 63 7.36 4.13 -19.74
C GLU A 63 6.88 2.95 -18.88
N LYS A 64 6.88 1.78 -19.51
CA LYS A 64 6.89 0.42 -18.91
C LYS A 64 5.62 -0.07 -18.20
N GLU A 65 5.31 -1.30 -18.57
CA GLU A 65 4.32 -2.17 -17.97
C GLU A 65 4.43 -2.21 -16.44
N ASP A 66 3.31 -2.06 -15.77
CA ASP A 66 2.81 -2.40 -14.42
C ASP A 66 3.79 -2.71 -13.25
N GLU A 67 5.10 -2.86 -13.47
CA GLU A 67 6.02 -3.37 -12.45
C GLU A 67 6.57 -2.30 -11.48
N ASP A 68 6.53 -1.02 -11.84
CA ASP A 68 7.29 0.04 -11.15
C ASP A 68 6.46 1.20 -10.60
N VAL A 69 5.21 0.98 -10.21
CA VAL A 69 4.45 2.05 -9.54
C VAL A 69 5.02 2.32 -8.17
N HIS A 70 5.73 3.43 -8.04
CA HIS A 70 6.28 3.85 -6.76
C HIS A 70 5.20 4.41 -5.85
N THR A 71 5.34 4.15 -4.57
CA THR A 71 4.56 4.84 -3.54
C THR A 71 5.20 6.17 -3.18
N CYS A 72 4.38 7.13 -2.79
CA CYS A 72 4.86 8.46 -2.44
C CYS A 72 3.98 9.12 -1.37
N HIS A 73 4.51 10.18 -0.77
CA HIS A 73 3.75 11.15 0.01
C HIS A 73 4.04 12.55 -0.55
N GLY A 74 3.06 13.13 -1.24
CA GLY A 74 3.26 14.35 -2.01
C GLY A 74 4.33 14.16 -3.10
N ILE A 75 5.38 14.97 -3.03
CA ILE A 75 6.50 14.93 -3.99
C ILE A 75 7.60 13.92 -3.61
N PHE A 76 7.54 13.34 -2.41
CA PHE A 76 8.59 12.48 -1.88
C PHE A 76 8.25 11.01 -2.11
N ASP A 77 9.22 10.22 -2.58
CA ASP A 77 9.08 8.78 -2.72
C ASP A 77 9.23 8.07 -1.38
N CYS A 78 8.52 6.96 -1.22
CA CYS A 78 8.65 6.06 -0.08
C CYS A 78 9.66 4.95 -0.39
N TYR A 79 10.33 4.45 0.65
CA TYR A 79 11.38 3.45 0.52
C TYR A 79 11.13 2.27 1.45
N TYR A 80 11.86 1.19 1.20
CA TYR A 80 12.03 0.07 2.13
C TYR A 80 13.50 -0.34 2.17
N ILE A 81 13.88 -1.10 3.19
CA ILE A 81 15.22 -1.68 3.32
C ILE A 81 15.10 -3.17 2.99
N ASP A 82 15.81 -3.60 1.95
CA ASP A 82 15.84 -5.00 1.57
C ASP A 82 16.67 -5.87 2.52
N GLU A 83 16.67 -7.18 2.32
CA GLU A 83 17.41 -8.17 3.12
C GLU A 83 18.93 -7.94 3.13
N ASN A 84 19.45 -7.22 2.13
CA ASN A 84 20.87 -6.86 2.03
C ASN A 84 21.16 -5.49 2.65
N SER A 85 20.23 -4.93 3.43
CA SER A 85 20.32 -3.59 4.04
C SER A 85 20.43 -2.46 3.00
N THR A 86 19.90 -2.67 1.80
CA THR A 86 19.91 -1.67 0.73
C THR A 86 18.56 -0.95 0.70
N THR A 87 18.59 0.38 0.67
CA THR A 87 17.40 1.21 0.50
C THR A 87 16.91 1.15 -0.94
N ARG A 88 15.63 0.80 -1.13
CA ARG A 88 14.99 0.70 -2.43
C ARG A 88 13.65 1.44 -2.43
N ASN A 89 13.21 1.88 -3.61
CA ASN A 89 11.88 2.47 -3.77
C ASN A 89 10.80 1.45 -3.42
N LEU A 90 9.89 1.85 -2.55
CA LEU A 90 8.73 1.03 -2.19
C LEU A 90 7.71 1.10 -3.32
N THR A 91 7.48 -0.02 -4.00
CA THR A 91 6.52 -0.11 -5.09
C THR A 91 5.15 -0.58 -4.59
N TYR A 92 4.11 -0.27 -5.34
CA TYR A 92 2.76 -0.76 -5.06
C TYR A 92 2.70 -2.29 -5.11
N LYS A 93 3.42 -2.91 -6.03
CA LYS A 93 3.57 -4.37 -6.13
C LYS A 93 4.15 -4.97 -4.85
N HIS A 94 5.19 -4.35 -4.28
CA HIS A 94 5.78 -4.81 -3.02
C HIS A 94 4.75 -4.82 -1.89
N ILE A 95 3.96 -3.75 -1.76
CA ILE A 95 2.87 -3.66 -0.78
C ILE A 95 1.82 -4.77 -0.98
N LEU A 96 1.44 -5.02 -2.22
CA LEU A 96 0.47 -6.08 -2.52
C LEU A 96 1.01 -7.47 -2.17
N LEU A 97 2.31 -7.71 -2.35
CA LEU A 97 2.96 -8.95 -1.92
C LEU A 97 2.96 -9.10 -0.40
N ASP A 98 3.27 -8.05 0.35
CA ASP A 98 3.20 -8.05 1.81
C ASP A 98 1.80 -8.40 2.31
N ILE A 99 0.78 -7.79 1.69
CA ILE A 99 -0.62 -8.05 2.03
C ILE A 99 -1.01 -9.49 1.67
N LYS A 100 -0.59 -9.98 0.51
CA LYS A 100 -0.84 -11.37 0.09
C LYS A 100 -0.25 -12.35 1.08
N ASN A 101 1.03 -12.20 1.43
CA ASN A 101 1.72 -13.05 2.40
C ASN A 101 0.98 -13.05 3.76
N PHE A 102 0.58 -11.86 4.24
CA PHE A 102 -0.20 -11.75 5.46
C PHE A 102 -1.54 -12.51 5.38
N LEU A 103 -2.27 -12.39 4.27
CA LEU A 103 -3.57 -13.06 4.09
C LEU A 103 -3.43 -14.59 3.92
N GLU A 104 -2.34 -15.06 3.33
CA GLU A 104 -2.04 -16.52 3.25
C GLU A 104 -1.79 -17.11 4.64
N GLU A 105 -1.11 -16.39 5.53
CA GLU A 105 -0.89 -16.77 6.91
C GLU A 105 -2.14 -16.59 7.78
N ASN A 106 -3.04 -15.68 7.40
CA ASN A 106 -4.24 -15.29 8.16
C ASN A 106 -5.51 -15.37 7.29
N PRO A 107 -5.96 -16.57 6.88
CA PRO A 107 -7.01 -16.73 5.87
C PRO A 107 -8.40 -16.23 6.29
N SER A 108 -8.62 -15.95 7.58
CA SER A 108 -9.87 -15.37 8.09
C SER A 108 -9.87 -13.83 8.14
N GLU A 109 -8.77 -13.21 7.72
CA GLU A 109 -8.62 -11.77 7.76
C GLU A 109 -8.98 -11.11 6.42
N THR A 110 -9.21 -9.81 6.46
CA THR A 110 -9.51 -8.98 5.28
C THR A 110 -8.74 -7.67 5.41
N VAL A 111 -8.16 -7.20 4.31
CA VAL A 111 -7.48 -5.91 4.24
C VAL A 111 -8.19 -5.01 3.22
N ILE A 112 -8.47 -3.78 3.61
CA ILE A 112 -9.05 -2.75 2.75
C ILE A 112 -7.94 -1.81 2.33
N ILE A 113 -7.81 -1.58 1.03
CA ILE A 113 -6.82 -0.66 0.46
C ILE A 113 -7.56 0.50 -0.19
N GLY A 114 -7.28 1.71 0.29
CA GLY A 114 -7.63 2.94 -0.40
C GLY A 114 -6.40 3.42 -1.18
N THR A 115 -6.50 3.50 -2.49
CA THR A 115 -5.39 3.96 -3.35
C THR A 115 -5.70 5.31 -3.97
N LYS A 116 -4.75 6.24 -3.89
CA LYS A 116 -4.85 7.59 -4.48
C LYS A 116 -3.56 7.94 -5.22
N SER A 117 -3.69 8.49 -6.44
CA SER A 117 -2.56 9.09 -7.16
C SER A 117 -2.25 10.48 -6.61
N GLU A 118 -0.97 10.78 -6.35
CA GLU A 118 -0.51 12.09 -5.85
C GLU A 118 0.46 12.80 -6.78
N LYS A 119 1.18 12.07 -7.64
CA LYS A 119 2.08 12.65 -8.64
C LYS A 119 1.49 12.46 -10.03
N GLY A 120 1.51 13.51 -10.87
CA GLY A 120 1.15 13.47 -12.27
C GLY A 120 -0.17 14.16 -12.61
N ASP A 121 -0.49 14.17 -13.89
CA ASP A 121 -1.69 14.80 -14.43
C ASP A 121 -2.94 14.08 -13.89
N SER A 122 -3.81 14.84 -13.23
CA SER A 122 -5.11 14.35 -12.74
C SER A 122 -6.03 13.79 -13.84
N SER A 123 -5.66 14.00 -15.11
CA SER A 123 -6.33 13.41 -16.27
C SER A 123 -5.94 11.95 -16.55
N VAL A 124 -4.86 11.46 -15.97
CA VAL A 124 -4.52 10.03 -16.01
C VAL A 124 -5.42 9.30 -15.02
N ASN A 125 -6.62 8.99 -15.48
CA ASN A 125 -7.55 8.15 -14.79
C ASN A 125 -6.88 6.78 -14.57
N MET A 126 -6.58 6.43 -13.31
CA MET A 126 -6.28 5.05 -12.96
C MET A 126 -7.53 4.22 -13.26
N LYS A 127 -7.74 3.90 -14.54
CA LYS A 127 -8.97 3.23 -14.99
C LYS A 127 -9.11 1.86 -14.37
N GLU A 128 -8.03 1.25 -13.88
CA GLU A 128 -8.07 -0.15 -13.50
C GLU A 128 -6.97 -0.58 -12.48
N PRO A 129 -6.95 -0.04 -11.24
CA PRO A 129 -6.00 -0.51 -10.21
C PRO A 129 -6.19 -2.00 -9.89
N TRP A 130 -7.37 -2.56 -10.18
CA TRP A 130 -7.68 -3.97 -10.01
C TRP A 130 -6.96 -4.89 -11.01
N LYS A 131 -6.46 -4.37 -12.14
CA LYS A 131 -5.65 -5.20 -13.08
C LYS A 131 -4.33 -5.64 -12.45
N LEU A 132 -3.72 -4.80 -11.62
CA LEU A 132 -2.53 -5.19 -10.84
C LEU A 132 -2.84 -6.37 -9.92
N TRP A 133 -4.02 -6.37 -9.29
CA TRP A 133 -4.48 -7.50 -8.47
C TRP A 133 -4.69 -8.76 -9.29
N LYS A 134 -5.31 -8.64 -10.45
CA LYS A 134 -5.61 -9.79 -11.30
C LYS A 134 -4.34 -10.49 -11.76
N ASN A 135 -3.34 -9.74 -12.21
CA ASN A 135 -2.06 -10.28 -12.66
C ASN A 135 -1.25 -10.94 -11.51
N MET A 136 -1.53 -10.57 -10.25
CA MET A 136 -0.88 -11.17 -9.06
C MET A 136 -1.62 -12.41 -8.54
N LEU A 137 -2.92 -12.53 -8.80
CA LEU A 137 -3.74 -13.66 -8.35
C LEU A 137 -3.78 -14.83 -9.35
N GLU A 138 -3.29 -14.63 -10.57
CA GLU A 138 -3.18 -15.66 -11.61
C GLU A 138 -1.86 -16.46 -11.54
N ILE A 139 -1.20 -16.50 -10.36
CA ILE A 139 -0.05 -17.36 -10.08
C ILE A 139 -0.55 -18.69 -9.51
#